data_2f24304fae5eee552a859b4c12b8070c
#
_entry.id   2f24304fae5eee552a859b4c12b8070c
#
_cell.length_a   1.000
_cell.length_b   1.000
_cell.length_c   1.000
_cell.angle_alpha   90.00
_cell.angle_beta   90.00
_cell.angle_gamma   90.00
#
_symmetry.space_group_name_H-M   'P 1'
#
loop_
_entity.id
_entity.type
_entity.pdbx_description
1 polymer ?
#
loop_
_entity_poly.entity_id
_entity_poly.type
_entity_poly.pdbx_seq_one_letter_code
_entity_poly.pdbx_strand_id
1 'polypeptide(L)'
;MKFMECAVRDVIYGTNVRLVKPVNIYECELGDNVFVGPFVEIQKGCVIGSGSRIQSHTFICENVTLGEKCFIGHNVTFANDLFRSGAPDPSPDNWISITLGDSVTVGSGAIILSPYICSGAVIGAGSVVVKPIEN
;
A
#
# COMPACT_ATOMS: atom_id res chain seq x y z
N MET A 1 9.24 27.38 12.52
CA MET A 1 8.41 26.17 12.32
C MET A 1 8.13 26.01 10.83
N LYS A 2 8.27 24.82 10.30
CA LYS A 2 8.01 24.54 8.90
C LYS A 2 6.75 23.67 8.79
N PHE A 3 5.80 24.09 7.98
CA PHE A 3 4.58 23.32 7.72
C PHE A 3 4.72 22.55 6.42
N MET A 4 4.28 21.30 6.42
CA MET A 4 4.12 20.47 5.23
C MET A 4 2.69 19.96 5.21
N GLU A 5 2.11 19.86 4.02
CA GLU A 5 0.70 19.50 3.88
C GLU A 5 0.54 18.15 3.19
N CYS A 6 -0.55 17.48 3.49
CA CYS A 6 -1.00 16.35 2.68
C CYS A 6 -1.28 16.83 1.26
N ALA A 7 -0.79 16.10 0.28
CA ALA A 7 -0.95 16.48 -1.12
C ALA A 7 -0.89 15.26 -2.03
N VAL A 8 -1.38 15.44 -3.26
CA VAL A 8 -1.16 14.51 -4.36
C VAL A 8 -0.13 15.16 -5.27
N ARG A 9 1.04 14.54 -5.41
CA ARG A 9 2.13 15.12 -6.21
C ARG A 9 2.93 14.05 -6.94
N ASP A 10 3.29 14.33 -8.17
CA ASP A 10 4.11 13.45 -9.01
C ASP A 10 3.50 12.04 -9.13
N VAL A 11 2.19 11.99 -9.36
CA VAL A 11 1.44 10.74 -9.50
C VAL A 11 1.05 10.55 -10.97
N ILE A 12 1.36 9.37 -11.51
CA ILE A 12 0.88 8.92 -12.80
C ILE A 12 -0.42 8.16 -12.55
N TYR A 13 -1.49 8.53 -13.25
CA TYR A 13 -2.79 7.91 -13.00
C TYR A 13 -3.55 7.66 -14.30
N GLY A 14 -4.38 6.62 -14.26
CA GLY A 14 -5.23 6.24 -15.37
C GLY A 14 -6.56 6.97 -15.38
N THR A 15 -7.55 6.37 -16.01
CA THR A 15 -8.90 6.95 -16.14
C THR A 15 -9.75 6.62 -14.92
N ASN A 16 -10.69 7.55 -14.61
CA ASN A 16 -11.69 7.36 -13.56
C ASN A 16 -11.11 7.02 -12.18
N VAL A 17 -9.96 7.61 -11.85
CA VAL A 17 -9.38 7.49 -10.50
C VAL A 17 -10.13 8.44 -9.57
N ARG A 18 -10.50 7.94 -8.40
CA ARG A 18 -11.23 8.72 -7.39
C ARG A 18 -10.47 8.71 -6.06
N LEU A 19 -10.20 9.89 -5.56
CA LEU A 19 -9.51 10.10 -4.30
C LEU A 19 -10.41 10.92 -3.38
N VAL A 20 -10.60 10.47 -2.15
CA VAL A 20 -11.31 11.24 -1.13
C VAL A 20 -10.28 11.93 -0.24
N LYS A 21 -10.20 13.25 -0.33
CA LYS A 21 -9.25 14.04 0.47
C LYS A 21 -9.67 14.12 1.95
N PRO A 22 -8.72 14.29 2.88
CA PRO A 22 -7.30 14.47 2.62
C PRO A 22 -6.56 13.16 2.40
N VAL A 23 -5.59 13.18 1.50
CA VAL A 23 -4.69 12.05 1.25
C VAL A 23 -3.27 12.59 1.06
N ASN A 24 -2.26 11.75 1.33
CA ASN A 24 -0.87 12.06 1.04
C ASN A 24 -0.31 10.99 0.10
N ILE A 25 -0.31 11.29 -1.20
CA ILE A 25 0.04 10.33 -2.26
C ILE A 25 1.11 10.97 -3.14
N TYR A 26 2.26 10.32 -3.26
CA TYR A 26 3.35 10.93 -4.01
C TYR A 26 4.25 9.91 -4.72
N GLU A 27 4.73 10.32 -5.88
CA GLU A 27 5.74 9.61 -6.68
C GLU A 27 5.38 8.13 -6.91
N CYS A 28 4.14 7.89 -7.30
CA CYS A 28 3.60 6.54 -7.50
C CYS A 28 2.68 6.48 -8.72
N GLU A 29 2.15 5.30 -9.00
CA GLU A 29 1.27 5.05 -10.13
C GLU A 29 -0.05 4.46 -9.67
N LEU A 30 -1.15 4.99 -10.16
CA LEU A 30 -2.50 4.48 -9.92
C LEU A 30 -3.11 4.06 -11.26
N GLY A 31 -3.55 2.82 -11.37
CA GLY A 31 -4.21 2.32 -12.58
C GLY A 31 -5.62 2.87 -12.76
N ASP A 32 -6.29 2.41 -13.80
CA ASP A 32 -7.66 2.83 -14.10
C ASP A 32 -8.62 2.38 -12.99
N ASN A 33 -9.63 3.19 -12.73
CA ASN A 33 -10.71 2.87 -11.78
C ASN A 33 -10.23 2.60 -10.35
N VAL A 34 -9.07 3.10 -9.98
CA VAL A 34 -8.58 2.98 -8.60
C VAL A 34 -9.37 3.93 -7.71
N PHE A 35 -9.77 3.44 -6.54
CA PHE A 35 -10.41 4.24 -5.50
C PHE A 35 -9.52 4.30 -4.26
N VAL A 36 -9.34 5.50 -3.73
CA VAL A 36 -8.58 5.71 -2.49
C VAL A 36 -9.44 6.53 -1.52
N GLY A 37 -9.71 5.96 -0.36
CA GLY A 37 -10.46 6.61 0.71
C GLY A 37 -9.65 7.69 1.43
N PRO A 38 -10.29 8.43 2.34
CA PRO A 38 -9.64 9.52 3.04
C PRO A 38 -8.60 9.03 4.05
N PHE A 39 -7.66 9.91 4.36
CA PHE A 39 -6.59 9.68 5.33
C PHE A 39 -5.66 8.51 4.95
N VAL A 40 -5.51 8.28 3.66
CA VAL A 40 -4.58 7.28 3.12
C VAL A 40 -3.26 7.96 2.78
N GLU A 41 -2.15 7.28 3.08
CA GLU A 41 -0.84 7.64 2.57
C GLU A 41 -0.31 6.54 1.66
N ILE A 42 0.16 6.94 0.47
CA ILE A 42 0.84 6.04 -0.48
C ILE A 42 2.16 6.69 -0.85
N GLN A 43 3.24 6.01 -0.54
CA GLN A 43 4.58 6.56 -0.68
C GLN A 43 5.20 6.24 -2.03
N LYS A 44 6.39 6.78 -2.22
CA LYS A 44 7.20 6.69 -3.43
C LYS A 44 7.38 5.26 -3.93
N GLY A 45 7.29 5.09 -5.24
CA GLY A 45 7.59 3.84 -5.91
C GLY A 45 6.46 2.81 -5.87
N CYS A 46 5.30 3.17 -5.31
CA CYS A 46 4.16 2.26 -5.30
C CYS A 46 3.50 2.19 -6.68
N VAL A 47 2.95 1.01 -6.99
CA VAL A 47 2.12 0.79 -8.18
C VAL A 47 0.83 0.13 -7.72
N ILE A 48 -0.29 0.78 -7.96
CA ILE A 48 -1.61 0.30 -7.59
C ILE A 48 -2.35 -0.14 -8.86
N GLY A 49 -2.61 -1.42 -8.99
CA GLY A 49 -3.23 -1.99 -10.18
C GLY A 49 -4.68 -1.53 -10.39
N SER A 50 -5.11 -1.56 -11.63
CA SER A 50 -6.44 -1.10 -12.04
C SER A 50 -7.54 -1.80 -11.26
N GLY A 51 -8.58 -1.06 -10.93
CA GLY A 51 -9.75 -1.57 -10.21
C GLY A 51 -9.54 -1.83 -8.73
N SER A 52 -8.37 -1.54 -8.20
CA SER A 52 -8.08 -1.73 -6.77
C SER A 52 -8.73 -0.65 -5.92
N ARG A 53 -9.08 -1.02 -4.69
CA ARG A 53 -9.71 -0.11 -3.72
C ARG A 53 -8.89 -0.11 -2.43
N ILE A 54 -8.55 1.08 -1.98
CA ILE A 54 -7.81 1.29 -0.73
C ILE A 54 -8.70 2.08 0.20
N GLN A 55 -9.08 1.47 1.31
CA GLN A 55 -10.02 2.07 2.24
C GLN A 55 -9.32 3.03 3.20
N SER A 56 -10.12 3.80 3.92
CA SER A 56 -9.63 4.90 4.75
C SER A 56 -8.58 4.45 5.79
N HIS A 57 -7.66 5.36 6.10
CA HIS A 57 -6.63 5.22 7.13
C HIS A 57 -5.58 4.13 6.84
N THR A 58 -5.45 3.70 5.60
CA THR A 58 -4.43 2.73 5.21
C THR A 58 -3.12 3.44 4.91
N PHE A 59 -2.02 2.86 5.39
CA PHE A 59 -0.67 3.31 5.08
C PHE A 59 0.02 2.32 4.16
N ILE A 60 0.49 2.81 3.02
CA ILE A 60 1.26 2.01 2.05
C ILE A 60 2.66 2.61 1.93
N CYS A 61 3.64 1.89 2.44
CA CYS A 61 5.04 2.32 2.43
C CYS A 61 5.65 2.28 1.04
N GLU A 62 6.90 2.73 0.92
CA GLU A 62 7.60 2.77 -0.37
C GLU A 62 7.70 1.38 -1.02
N ASN A 63 7.61 1.36 -2.34
CA ASN A 63 7.84 0.19 -3.18
C ASN A 63 6.89 -0.99 -2.92
N VAL A 64 5.61 -0.68 -2.74
CA VAL A 64 4.54 -1.68 -2.72
C VAL A 64 3.90 -1.73 -4.09
N THR A 65 3.75 -2.94 -4.63
CA THR A 65 3.01 -3.18 -5.87
C THR A 65 1.77 -4.00 -5.55
N LEU A 66 0.61 -3.45 -5.88
CA LEU A 66 -0.66 -4.17 -5.84
C LEU A 66 -1.04 -4.54 -7.27
N GLY A 67 -1.46 -5.78 -7.48
CA GLY A 67 -2.04 -6.20 -8.73
C GLY A 67 -3.40 -5.55 -8.98
N GLU A 68 -4.10 -6.05 -9.96
CA GLU A 68 -5.43 -5.54 -10.31
C GLU A 68 -6.50 -6.05 -9.35
N LYS A 69 -7.54 -5.26 -9.16
CA LYS A 69 -8.74 -5.63 -8.38
C LYS A 69 -8.44 -6.09 -6.96
N CYS A 70 -7.44 -5.52 -6.35
CA CYS A 70 -7.15 -5.75 -4.93
C CYS A 70 -8.10 -4.92 -4.06
N PHE A 71 -8.50 -5.47 -2.93
CA PHE A 71 -9.25 -4.75 -1.91
C PHE A 71 -8.38 -4.66 -0.66
N ILE A 72 -8.06 -3.44 -0.27
CA ILE A 72 -7.30 -3.18 0.95
C ILE A 72 -8.25 -2.51 1.95
N GLY A 73 -8.52 -3.19 3.04
CA GLY A 73 -9.46 -2.75 4.07
C GLY A 73 -9.00 -1.48 4.78
N HIS A 74 -9.79 -1.07 5.78
CA HIS A 74 -9.48 0.11 6.56
C HIS A 74 -8.31 -0.13 7.49
N ASN A 75 -7.49 0.91 7.69
CA ASN A 75 -6.42 0.88 8.68
C ASN A 75 -5.46 -0.32 8.51
N VAL A 76 -5.14 -0.63 7.27
CA VAL A 76 -4.13 -1.64 6.94
C VAL A 76 -2.77 -0.94 6.89
N THR A 77 -1.73 -1.59 7.40
CA THR A 77 -0.38 -1.04 7.40
C THR A 77 0.55 -1.94 6.62
N PHE A 78 1.18 -1.39 5.60
CA PHE A 78 2.30 -2.03 4.91
C PHE A 78 3.58 -1.45 5.49
N ALA A 79 4.49 -2.31 5.92
CA ALA A 79 5.77 -1.89 6.49
C ALA A 79 6.91 -2.63 5.81
N ASN A 80 8.01 -1.94 5.56
CA ASN A 80 9.12 -2.45 4.75
C ASN A 80 10.45 -2.55 5.50
N ASP A 81 10.56 -1.96 6.68
CA ASP A 81 11.75 -2.07 7.51
C ASP A 81 11.54 -3.15 8.56
N LEU A 82 12.34 -4.20 8.52
CA LEU A 82 12.20 -5.34 9.42
C LEU A 82 13.06 -5.20 10.70
N PHE A 83 13.68 -4.03 10.90
CA PHE A 83 14.51 -3.74 12.09
C PHE A 83 15.57 -4.80 12.38
N ARG A 84 16.22 -5.30 11.33
CA ARG A 84 17.17 -6.42 11.48
C ARG A 84 18.37 -6.10 12.36
N SER A 85 18.73 -4.82 12.48
CA SER A 85 19.79 -4.37 13.37
C SER A 85 19.30 -4.05 14.78
N GLY A 86 18.00 -4.18 15.05
CA GLY A 86 17.38 -3.80 16.32
C GLY A 86 16.93 -2.34 16.37
N ALA A 87 17.01 -1.62 15.25
CA ALA A 87 16.60 -0.23 15.13
C ALA A 87 16.17 0.05 13.68
N PRO A 88 15.48 1.18 13.43
CA PRO A 88 15.16 1.57 12.05
C PRO A 88 16.42 1.66 11.19
N ASP A 89 16.33 1.14 9.97
CA ASP A 89 17.43 1.16 9.02
C ASP A 89 17.33 2.44 8.18
N PRO A 90 18.36 3.30 8.20
CA PRO A 90 18.32 4.56 7.45
C PRO A 90 18.48 4.36 5.94
N SER A 91 18.91 3.18 5.49
CA SER A 91 19.13 2.91 4.07
C SER A 91 17.92 2.23 3.44
N PRO A 92 17.23 2.91 2.49
CA PRO A 92 16.10 2.28 1.77
C PRO A 92 16.47 1.01 1.02
N ASP A 93 17.72 0.83 0.66
CA ASP A 93 18.19 -0.37 -0.04
C ASP A 93 18.03 -1.64 0.80
N ASN A 94 17.92 -1.49 2.11
CA ASN A 94 17.75 -2.62 3.04
C ASN A 94 16.28 -2.89 3.38
N TRP A 95 15.37 -2.08 2.89
CA TRP A 95 13.94 -2.30 3.06
C TRP A 95 13.42 -3.32 2.07
N ILE A 96 12.42 -4.10 2.48
CA ILE A 96 11.80 -5.05 1.56
C ILE A 96 10.87 -4.34 0.57
N SER A 97 10.75 -4.90 -0.63
CA SER A 97 9.66 -4.56 -1.53
C SER A 97 8.52 -5.55 -1.32
N ILE A 98 7.28 -5.09 -1.44
CA ILE A 98 6.10 -5.90 -1.19
C ILE A 98 5.27 -5.97 -2.47
N THR A 99 4.93 -7.19 -2.90
CA THR A 99 4.10 -7.41 -4.08
C THR A 99 2.89 -8.25 -3.72
N LEU A 100 1.70 -7.75 -4.01
CA LEU A 100 0.46 -8.50 -3.98
C LEU A 100 0.04 -8.81 -5.41
N GLY A 101 -0.36 -10.05 -5.66
CA GLY A 101 -0.93 -10.43 -6.94
C GLY A 101 -2.30 -9.80 -7.18
N ASP A 102 -3.03 -10.32 -8.16
CA ASP A 102 -4.35 -9.80 -8.50
C ASP A 102 -5.43 -10.32 -7.53
N SER A 103 -6.49 -9.54 -7.36
CA SER A 103 -7.67 -9.94 -6.58
C SER A 103 -7.35 -10.40 -5.15
N VAL A 104 -6.35 -9.79 -4.54
CA VAL A 104 -6.02 -10.02 -3.13
C VAL A 104 -6.94 -9.18 -2.27
N THR A 105 -7.52 -9.79 -1.24
CA THR A 105 -8.37 -9.09 -0.27
C THR A 105 -7.66 -9.04 1.07
N VAL A 106 -7.50 -7.85 1.61
CA VAL A 106 -6.85 -7.64 2.91
C VAL A 106 -7.86 -7.03 3.88
N GLY A 107 -8.13 -7.75 4.95
CA GLY A 107 -9.07 -7.31 5.99
C GLY A 107 -8.54 -6.14 6.81
N SER A 108 -9.48 -5.39 7.41
CA SER A 108 -9.16 -4.20 8.18
C SER A 108 -8.19 -4.48 9.32
N GLY A 109 -7.27 -3.56 9.54
CA GLY A 109 -6.30 -3.65 10.63
C GLY A 109 -5.17 -4.66 10.42
N ALA A 110 -5.09 -5.31 9.25
CA ALA A 110 -3.98 -6.22 8.97
C ALA A 110 -2.66 -5.45 8.83
N ILE A 111 -1.56 -6.13 9.14
CA ILE A 111 -0.21 -5.58 8.99
C ILE A 111 0.55 -6.47 8.04
N ILE A 112 1.04 -5.89 6.95
CA ILE A 112 1.72 -6.62 5.87
C ILE A 112 3.22 -6.29 5.91
N LEU A 113 4.01 -7.28 6.25
CA LEU A 113 5.48 -7.25 6.26
C LEU A 113 6.04 -8.30 5.29
N SER A 114 5.17 -8.95 4.53
CA SER A 114 5.52 -10.05 3.65
C SER A 114 5.98 -9.53 2.28
N PRO A 115 7.05 -10.08 1.71
CA PRO A 115 7.51 -9.66 0.38
C PRO A 115 6.55 -10.06 -0.76
N TYR A 116 5.70 -11.06 -0.55
CA TYR A 116 4.81 -11.53 -1.61
C TYR A 116 3.53 -12.17 -1.08
N ILE A 117 2.42 -11.81 -1.68
CA ILE A 117 1.11 -12.46 -1.43
C ILE A 117 0.52 -12.82 -2.80
N CYS A 118 0.22 -14.09 -3.00
CA CYS A 118 -0.28 -14.61 -4.28
C CYS A 118 -1.68 -14.09 -4.63
N SER A 119 -1.98 -14.11 -5.92
CA SER A 119 -3.30 -13.71 -6.43
C SER A 119 -4.41 -14.52 -5.77
N GLY A 120 -5.52 -13.87 -5.49
CA GLY A 120 -6.72 -14.46 -4.91
C GLY A 120 -6.64 -14.74 -3.41
N ALA A 121 -5.54 -14.42 -2.74
CA ALA A 121 -5.43 -14.64 -1.31
C ALA A 121 -6.39 -13.73 -0.52
N VAL A 122 -6.87 -14.24 0.59
CA VAL A 122 -7.70 -13.49 1.54
C VAL A 122 -6.97 -13.42 2.88
N ILE A 123 -6.66 -12.21 3.31
CA ILE A 123 -6.02 -11.95 4.59
C ILE A 123 -7.09 -11.49 5.55
N GLY A 124 -7.28 -12.21 6.64
CA GLY A 124 -8.28 -11.86 7.65
C GLY A 124 -7.95 -10.56 8.37
N ALA A 125 -8.99 -9.90 8.87
CA ALA A 125 -8.83 -8.67 9.66
C ALA A 125 -7.89 -8.90 10.86
N GLY A 126 -7.03 -7.92 11.12
CA GLY A 126 -6.11 -7.96 12.24
C GLY A 126 -4.92 -8.91 12.09
N SER A 127 -4.77 -9.58 10.95
CA SER A 127 -3.66 -10.51 10.73
C SER A 127 -2.33 -9.77 10.62
N VAL A 128 -1.26 -10.41 11.07
CA VAL A 128 0.10 -9.96 10.84
C VAL A 128 0.77 -10.96 9.90
N VAL A 129 1.07 -10.51 8.68
CA VAL A 129 1.61 -11.37 7.62
C VAL A 129 3.09 -11.05 7.44
N VAL A 130 3.95 -12.00 7.78
CA VAL A 130 5.42 -11.80 7.76
C VAL A 130 6.13 -12.71 6.76
N LYS A 131 5.46 -13.76 6.29
CA LYS A 131 6.05 -14.72 5.35
C LYS A 131 5.37 -14.62 3.99
N PRO A 132 6.08 -14.98 2.91
CA PRO A 132 5.43 -15.08 1.61
C PRO A 132 4.23 -16.03 1.65
N ILE A 133 3.17 -15.65 0.95
CA ILE A 133 2.00 -16.50 0.75
C ILE A 133 2.01 -16.92 -0.71
N GLU A 134 2.18 -18.20 -0.94
CA GLU A 134 2.27 -18.79 -2.28
C GLU A 134 1.10 -19.74 -2.51
N ASN A 135 0.85 -20.05 -3.75
CA ASN A 135 -0.24 -20.96 -4.13
C ASN A 135 0.01 -22.40 -3.63
#